data_ecceb60d8c367bb01ee0a3c8be53c9f1
#
_entry.id   ecceb60d8c367bb01ee0a3c8be53c9f1
#
_cell.length_a   1.000
_cell.length_b   1.000
_cell.length_c   1.000
_cell.angle_alpha   90.00
_cell.angle_beta   90.00
_cell.angle_gamma   90.00
#
_symmetry.space_group_name_H-M   'P 1'
#
loop_
_entity.id
_entity.type
_entity.pdbx_description
1 polymer ?
#
loop_
_entity_poly.entity_id
_entity_poly.type
_entity_poly.pdbx_seq_one_letter_code
_entity_poly.pdbx_strand_id
1 'polypeptide(L)'
;MVDVTPKEPTHRRAMARCRVHMQPETTSKVASNAVTKGDVLAVSRVAGIQAAKQAAHLIPLCHPLLVGAVTINFTIGDDYVEVETQVETVDRTGVEMEALTACAVAALSIYDMCKSVDRAMVIGDLALWEKTGGRSGHWRRETADVLNSGTTEVSRALPIEEEIDGLIGGNSSAFEA
;
A
#
# COMPACT_ATOMS: atom_id res chain seq x y z
N MET A 1 4.24 -20.72 9.40
CA MET A 1 3.05 -19.98 9.87
C MET A 1 2.87 -20.25 11.35
N VAL A 2 2.60 -19.22 12.17
CA VAL A 2 2.49 -19.40 13.65
C VAL A 2 1.17 -20.07 14.00
N ASP A 3 1.17 -21.03 14.95
CA ASP A 3 -0.06 -21.67 15.43
C ASP A 3 -0.91 -20.70 16.25
N VAL A 4 -2.14 -20.48 15.81
CA VAL A 4 -3.14 -19.62 16.48
C VAL A 4 -4.30 -20.44 17.08
N THR A 5 -4.29 -21.76 16.92
CA THR A 5 -5.36 -22.64 17.38
C THR A 5 -5.66 -22.51 18.88
N PRO A 6 -4.65 -22.35 19.79
CA PRO A 6 -4.90 -22.21 21.23
C PRO A 6 -5.43 -20.84 21.66
N LYS A 7 -5.53 -19.86 20.73
CA LYS A 7 -5.99 -18.51 21.09
C LYS A 7 -7.50 -18.41 21.02
N GLU A 8 -8.08 -17.67 21.95
CA GLU A 8 -9.50 -17.31 21.90
C GLU A 8 -9.73 -16.21 20.82
N PRO A 9 -10.84 -16.32 20.07
CA PRO A 9 -11.27 -15.23 19.19
C PRO A 9 -11.57 -13.96 20.00
N THR A 10 -11.03 -12.83 19.56
CA THR A 10 -11.28 -11.51 20.16
C THR A 10 -11.49 -10.48 19.07
N HIS A 11 -12.16 -9.37 19.40
CA HIS A 11 -12.27 -8.25 18.47
C HIS A 11 -10.88 -7.70 18.15
N ARG A 12 -10.63 -7.51 16.87
CA ARG A 12 -9.38 -7.01 16.30
C ARG A 12 -9.69 -5.85 15.38
N ARG A 13 -8.90 -4.79 15.50
CA ARG A 13 -8.92 -3.65 14.59
C ARG A 13 -7.50 -3.24 14.26
N ALA A 14 -7.26 -2.91 13.01
CA ALA A 14 -6.01 -2.30 12.55
C ALA A 14 -6.31 -1.13 11.63
N MET A 15 -5.48 -0.08 11.72
CA MET A 15 -5.50 1.09 10.86
C MET A 15 -4.14 1.24 10.19
N ALA A 16 -4.14 1.43 8.87
CA ALA A 16 -2.94 1.76 8.10
C ALA A 16 -3.15 3.05 7.31
N ARG A 17 -2.05 3.75 7.03
CA ARG A 17 -2.04 4.96 6.18
C ARG A 17 -0.89 4.92 5.20
N CYS A 18 -1.08 5.61 4.09
CA CYS A 18 -0.02 5.96 3.14
C CYS A 18 -0.37 7.26 2.43
N ARG A 19 0.60 7.81 1.68
CA ARG A 19 0.38 8.98 0.81
C ARG A 19 0.80 8.66 -0.61
N VAL A 20 0.01 9.17 -1.55
CA VAL A 20 0.36 9.21 -2.97
C VAL A 20 0.70 10.67 -3.28
N HIS A 21 1.99 10.99 -3.34
CA HIS A 21 2.47 12.31 -3.72
C HIS A 21 2.32 12.51 -5.21
N MET A 22 1.87 13.69 -5.63
CA MET A 22 1.55 14.00 -7.01
C MET A 22 1.61 15.51 -7.27
N GLN A 23 1.55 15.91 -8.53
CA GLN A 23 1.49 17.33 -8.88
C GLN A 23 0.16 17.96 -8.43
N PRO A 24 0.14 19.27 -8.04
CA PRO A 24 -1.09 19.97 -7.65
C PRO A 24 -2.21 19.92 -8.70
N GLU A 25 -1.86 19.91 -9.98
CA GLU A 25 -2.84 19.76 -11.07
C GLU A 25 -3.49 18.38 -11.03
N THR A 26 -2.77 17.35 -10.59
CA THR A 26 -3.29 16.00 -10.50
C THR A 26 -4.24 15.88 -9.31
N THR A 27 -3.90 16.42 -8.13
CA THR A 27 -4.82 16.48 -6.98
C THR A 27 -6.11 17.25 -7.32
N SER A 28 -5.99 18.37 -8.04
CA SER A 28 -7.14 19.17 -8.52
C SER A 28 -8.06 18.34 -9.43
N LYS A 29 -7.49 17.54 -10.34
CA LYS A 29 -8.28 16.63 -11.21
C LYS A 29 -8.94 15.51 -10.44
N VAL A 30 -8.28 14.95 -9.43
CA VAL A 30 -8.87 13.95 -8.54
C VAL A 30 -10.04 14.57 -7.76
N ALA A 31 -9.84 15.74 -7.15
CA ALA A 31 -10.86 16.44 -6.37
C ALA A 31 -12.09 16.82 -7.20
N SER A 32 -11.89 17.22 -8.45
CA SER A 32 -12.98 17.62 -9.36
C SER A 32 -13.57 16.46 -10.17
N ASN A 33 -13.11 15.22 -9.93
CA ASN A 33 -13.50 14.02 -10.69
C ASN A 33 -13.28 14.17 -12.21
N ALA A 34 -12.21 14.86 -12.59
CA ALA A 34 -11.88 15.18 -14.00
C ALA A 34 -10.81 14.25 -14.61
N VAL A 35 -10.50 13.14 -13.95
CA VAL A 35 -9.59 12.12 -14.48
C VAL A 35 -10.32 11.27 -15.52
N THR A 36 -9.70 11.09 -16.69
CA THR A 36 -10.32 10.41 -17.84
C THR A 36 -10.78 8.98 -17.57
N LYS A 37 -10.12 8.27 -16.64
CA LYS A 37 -10.49 6.90 -16.24
C LYS A 37 -11.72 6.82 -15.31
N GLY A 38 -12.29 7.96 -14.90
CA GLY A 38 -13.47 8.03 -14.04
C GLY A 38 -13.14 8.37 -12.59
N ASP A 39 -14.04 8.00 -11.67
CA ASP A 39 -13.93 8.31 -10.25
C ASP A 39 -12.79 7.53 -9.58
N VAL A 40 -11.66 8.24 -9.40
CA VAL A 40 -10.42 7.68 -8.83
C VAL A 40 -10.65 7.14 -7.42
N LEU A 41 -11.33 7.91 -6.58
CA LEU A 41 -11.49 7.56 -5.17
C LEU A 41 -12.49 6.40 -4.99
N ALA A 42 -13.56 6.36 -5.76
CA ALA A 42 -14.51 5.26 -5.71
C ALA A 42 -13.87 3.94 -6.16
N VAL A 43 -13.14 3.95 -7.29
CA VAL A 43 -12.46 2.75 -7.81
C VAL A 43 -11.38 2.28 -6.83
N SER A 44 -10.58 3.20 -6.29
CA SER A 44 -9.52 2.86 -5.33
C SER A 44 -10.06 2.32 -4.02
N ARG A 45 -11.22 2.80 -3.56
CA ARG A 45 -11.91 2.24 -2.39
C ARG A 45 -12.30 0.79 -2.63
N VAL A 46 -12.93 0.50 -3.76
CA VAL A 46 -13.32 -0.87 -4.11
C VAL A 46 -12.10 -1.77 -4.22
N ALA A 47 -11.02 -1.31 -4.88
CA ALA A 47 -9.78 -2.06 -5.03
C ALA A 47 -9.15 -2.41 -3.67
N GLY A 48 -9.09 -1.45 -2.75
CA GLY A 48 -8.58 -1.67 -1.39
C GLY A 48 -9.44 -2.64 -0.57
N ILE A 49 -10.77 -2.54 -0.65
CA ILE A 49 -11.69 -3.49 0.01
C ILE A 49 -11.47 -4.91 -0.53
N GLN A 50 -11.30 -5.08 -1.83
CA GLN A 50 -11.00 -6.38 -2.43
C GLN A 50 -9.63 -6.92 -1.96
N ALA A 51 -8.63 -6.05 -1.86
CA ALA A 51 -7.28 -6.41 -1.43
C ALA A 51 -7.24 -6.88 0.02
N ALA A 52 -7.99 -6.25 0.94
CA ALA A 52 -8.14 -6.73 2.31
C ALA A 52 -8.61 -8.19 2.36
N LYS A 53 -9.57 -8.56 1.52
CA LYS A 53 -10.10 -9.93 1.44
C LYS A 53 -9.13 -10.94 0.81
N GLN A 54 -8.07 -10.46 0.15
CA GLN A 54 -7.06 -11.28 -0.54
C GLN A 54 -5.71 -11.31 0.18
N ALA A 55 -5.56 -10.66 1.34
CA ALA A 55 -4.28 -10.52 2.03
C ALA A 55 -3.57 -11.87 2.23
N ALA A 56 -4.27 -12.90 2.67
CA ALA A 56 -3.70 -14.23 2.88
C ALA A 56 -3.26 -14.93 1.58
N HIS A 57 -3.77 -14.53 0.42
CA HIS A 57 -3.30 -15.06 -0.88
C HIS A 57 -2.05 -14.33 -1.38
N LEU A 58 -1.79 -13.13 -0.89
CA LEU A 58 -0.64 -12.31 -1.29
C LEU A 58 0.54 -12.43 -0.33
N ILE A 59 0.26 -12.63 0.96
CA ILE A 59 1.26 -12.68 2.03
C ILE A 59 1.41 -14.12 2.52
N PRO A 60 2.52 -14.81 2.22
CA PRO A 60 2.60 -16.28 2.34
C PRO A 60 2.35 -16.86 3.73
N LEU A 61 2.68 -16.11 4.80
CA LEU A 61 2.52 -16.59 6.18
C LEU A 61 1.34 -15.94 6.92
N CYS A 62 0.53 -15.13 6.21
CA CYS A 62 -0.69 -14.55 6.74
C CYS A 62 -1.79 -15.63 6.87
N HIS A 63 -2.49 -15.63 8.00
CA HIS A 63 -3.61 -16.55 8.19
C HIS A 63 -4.84 -16.08 7.40
N PRO A 64 -5.55 -16.97 6.72
CA PRO A 64 -6.86 -16.63 6.18
C PRO A 64 -7.83 -16.35 7.32
N LEU A 65 -8.53 -15.23 7.25
CA LEU A 65 -9.52 -14.85 8.25
C LEU A 65 -10.77 -14.26 7.58
N LEU A 66 -11.87 -14.21 8.33
CA LEU A 66 -13.10 -13.57 7.90
C LEU A 66 -13.04 -12.07 8.21
N VAL A 67 -12.87 -11.25 7.18
CA VAL A 67 -12.91 -9.80 7.33
C VAL A 67 -14.34 -9.36 7.65
N GLY A 68 -14.53 -8.72 8.81
CA GLY A 68 -15.84 -8.24 9.27
C GLY A 68 -16.23 -6.90 8.66
N ALA A 69 -15.28 -5.94 8.68
CA ALA A 69 -15.50 -4.61 8.11
C ALA A 69 -14.20 -4.06 7.51
N VAL A 70 -14.33 -3.27 6.44
CA VAL A 70 -13.25 -2.50 5.83
C VAL A 70 -13.76 -1.10 5.55
N THR A 71 -13.09 -0.11 6.11
CA THR A 71 -13.34 1.31 5.83
C THR A 71 -12.11 1.90 5.16
N ILE A 72 -12.31 2.65 4.08
CA ILE A 72 -11.24 3.36 3.38
C ILE A 72 -11.65 4.81 3.19
N ASN A 73 -10.88 5.70 3.77
CA ASN A 73 -11.04 7.14 3.69
C ASN A 73 -9.89 7.76 2.88
N PHE A 74 -10.19 8.87 2.23
CA PHE A 74 -9.21 9.65 1.48
C PHE A 74 -9.23 11.09 1.96
N THR A 75 -8.04 11.67 2.09
CA THR A 75 -7.86 13.11 2.30
C THR A 75 -7.01 13.65 1.15
N ILE A 76 -7.54 14.64 0.43
CA ILE A 76 -6.83 15.30 -0.66
C ILE A 76 -6.13 16.52 -0.07
N GLY A 77 -4.79 16.54 -0.17
CA GLY A 77 -3.95 17.68 0.13
C GLY A 77 -3.61 18.47 -1.13
N ASP A 78 -2.70 19.43 -1.01
CA ASP A 78 -2.28 20.27 -2.14
C ASP A 78 -1.49 19.47 -3.19
N ASP A 79 -0.63 18.55 -2.73
CA ASP A 79 0.29 17.76 -3.56
C ASP A 79 0.27 16.26 -3.22
N TYR A 80 -0.77 15.77 -2.55
CA TYR A 80 -0.92 14.35 -2.22
C TYR A 80 -2.38 13.95 -2.04
N VAL A 81 -2.62 12.65 -2.13
CA VAL A 81 -3.81 11.98 -1.61
C VAL A 81 -3.37 11.04 -0.49
N GLU A 82 -3.85 11.27 0.74
CA GLU A 82 -3.67 10.35 1.85
C GLU A 82 -4.76 9.28 1.81
N VAL A 83 -4.35 8.04 1.97
CA VAL A 83 -5.23 6.88 2.10
C VAL A 83 -5.17 6.39 3.53
N GLU A 84 -6.31 6.32 4.19
CA GLU A 84 -6.47 5.70 5.50
C GLU A 84 -7.38 4.48 5.37
N THR A 85 -6.92 3.34 5.88
CA THR A 85 -7.69 2.10 5.89
C THR A 85 -7.87 1.59 7.30
N GLN A 86 -9.07 1.10 7.61
CA GLN A 86 -9.37 0.42 8.87
C GLN A 86 -10.03 -0.92 8.55
N VAL A 87 -9.52 -1.97 9.19
CA VAL A 87 -10.06 -3.33 9.07
C VAL A 87 -10.41 -3.87 10.45
N GLU A 88 -11.55 -4.54 10.53
CA GLU A 88 -12.05 -5.14 11.77
C GLU A 88 -12.50 -6.58 11.56
N THR A 89 -12.29 -7.41 12.59
CA THR A 89 -12.77 -8.78 12.65
C THR A 89 -12.92 -9.25 14.10
N VAL A 90 -13.52 -10.41 14.26
CA VAL A 90 -13.45 -11.21 15.50
C VAL A 90 -12.73 -12.51 15.17
N ASP A 91 -11.45 -12.61 15.53
CA ASP A 91 -10.61 -13.75 15.16
C ASP A 91 -9.45 -13.94 16.18
N ARG A 92 -8.68 -15.02 15.99
CA ARG A 92 -7.53 -15.45 16.78
C ARG A 92 -6.23 -14.73 16.43
N THR A 93 -6.19 -14.04 15.30
CA THR A 93 -5.04 -13.25 14.82
C THR A 93 -5.42 -11.81 14.53
N GLY A 94 -4.42 -10.92 14.38
CA GLY A 94 -4.64 -9.53 14.05
C GLY A 94 -4.94 -9.33 12.55
N VAL A 95 -5.41 -8.14 12.20
CA VAL A 95 -5.80 -7.72 10.84
C VAL A 95 -4.87 -6.65 10.28
N GLU A 96 -3.64 -6.61 10.78
CA GLU A 96 -2.65 -5.62 10.38
C GLU A 96 -2.28 -5.77 8.90
N MET A 97 -2.15 -7.01 8.41
CA MET A 97 -1.79 -7.27 7.01
C MET A 97 -2.94 -6.93 6.06
N GLU A 98 -4.17 -7.18 6.45
CA GLU A 98 -5.37 -6.80 5.71
C GLU A 98 -5.46 -5.29 5.55
N ALA A 99 -5.19 -4.52 6.63
CA ALA A 99 -5.20 -3.07 6.60
C ALA A 99 -4.07 -2.50 5.72
N LEU A 100 -2.84 -3.01 5.86
CA LEU A 100 -1.69 -2.60 5.05
C LEU A 100 -1.88 -2.94 3.57
N THR A 101 -2.38 -4.15 3.27
CA THR A 101 -2.63 -4.59 1.89
C THR A 101 -3.72 -3.74 1.23
N ALA A 102 -4.81 -3.46 1.96
CA ALA A 102 -5.87 -2.58 1.49
C ALA A 102 -5.34 -1.18 1.15
N CYS A 103 -4.50 -0.62 2.04
CA CYS A 103 -3.90 0.70 1.88
C CYS A 103 -2.99 0.75 0.65
N ALA A 104 -2.10 -0.22 0.51
CA ALA A 104 -1.17 -0.33 -0.62
C ALA A 104 -1.90 -0.43 -1.97
N VAL A 105 -2.92 -1.29 -2.06
CA VAL A 105 -3.65 -1.51 -3.31
C VAL A 105 -4.56 -0.33 -3.65
N ALA A 106 -5.15 0.34 -2.67
CA ALA A 106 -5.88 1.59 -2.92
C ALA A 106 -4.95 2.67 -3.49
N ALA A 107 -3.73 2.82 -2.94
CA ALA A 107 -2.74 3.75 -3.45
C ALA A 107 -2.25 3.38 -4.88
N LEU A 108 -2.01 2.10 -5.15
CA LEU A 108 -1.66 1.61 -6.48
C LEU A 108 -2.78 1.87 -7.50
N SER A 109 -4.04 1.78 -7.08
CA SER A 109 -5.20 2.09 -7.92
C SER A 109 -5.27 3.58 -8.26
N ILE A 110 -5.00 4.48 -7.29
CA ILE A 110 -4.86 5.93 -7.55
C ILE A 110 -3.75 6.16 -8.59
N TYR A 111 -2.58 5.54 -8.39
CA TYR A 111 -1.45 5.67 -9.32
C TYR A 111 -1.85 5.21 -10.72
N ASP A 112 -2.43 4.02 -10.88
CA ASP A 112 -2.84 3.50 -12.20
C ASP A 112 -3.83 4.44 -12.91
N MET A 113 -4.78 4.99 -12.18
CA MET A 113 -5.79 5.86 -12.78
C MET A 113 -5.24 7.22 -13.17
N CYS A 114 -4.24 7.75 -12.45
CA CYS A 114 -3.67 9.08 -12.67
C CYS A 114 -2.39 9.09 -13.53
N LYS A 115 -1.72 7.95 -13.76
CA LYS A 115 -0.41 7.88 -14.43
C LYS A 115 -0.38 8.42 -15.86
N SER A 116 -1.51 8.57 -16.52
CA SER A 116 -1.59 9.22 -17.85
C SER A 116 -1.41 10.73 -17.76
N VAL A 117 -1.67 11.32 -16.60
CA VAL A 117 -1.55 12.76 -16.32
C VAL A 117 -0.24 13.05 -15.59
N ASP A 118 0.13 12.22 -14.63
CA ASP A 118 1.31 12.39 -13.79
C ASP A 118 1.98 11.03 -13.56
N ARG A 119 3.16 10.82 -14.18
CA ARG A 119 3.96 9.60 -13.99
C ARG A 119 4.96 9.69 -12.85
N ALA A 120 5.20 10.91 -12.34
CA ALA A 120 6.17 11.16 -11.29
C ALA A 120 5.61 10.91 -9.87
N MET A 121 4.36 10.47 -9.77
CA MET A 121 3.74 10.17 -8.47
C MET A 121 4.55 9.15 -7.67
N VAL A 122 4.64 9.37 -6.37
CA VAL A 122 5.33 8.49 -5.43
C VAL A 122 4.35 8.00 -4.37
N ILE A 123 4.28 6.68 -4.19
CA ILE A 123 3.56 6.08 -3.06
C ILE A 123 4.55 5.96 -1.91
N GLY A 124 4.29 6.67 -0.82
CA GLY A 124 5.15 6.73 0.36
C GLY A 124 4.40 6.56 1.67
N ASP A 125 5.15 6.53 2.75
CA ASP A 125 4.66 6.55 4.15
C ASP A 125 3.67 5.42 4.49
N LEU A 126 3.73 4.28 3.79
CA LEU A 126 2.88 3.13 4.11
C LEU A 126 3.27 2.56 5.47
N ALA A 127 2.38 2.69 6.43
CA ALA A 127 2.63 2.23 7.79
C ALA A 127 1.35 1.81 8.51
N LEU A 128 1.52 0.89 9.47
CA LEU A 128 0.52 0.63 10.49
C LEU A 128 0.48 1.83 11.45
N TRP A 129 -0.69 2.38 11.70
CA TRP A 129 -0.90 3.53 12.59
C TRP A 129 -1.49 3.14 13.94
N GLU A 130 -2.38 2.17 13.94
CA GLU A 130 -3.02 1.72 15.18
C GLU A 130 -3.45 0.26 15.04
N LYS A 131 -3.39 -0.46 16.13
CA LYS A 131 -4.04 -1.77 16.23
C LYS A 131 -4.59 -1.98 17.63
N THR A 132 -5.70 -2.71 17.74
CA THR A 132 -6.31 -3.08 19.01
C THR A 132 -6.64 -4.56 19.04
N GLY A 133 -6.68 -5.11 20.27
CA GLY A 133 -7.00 -6.50 20.52
C GLY A 133 -5.78 -7.41 20.58
N GLY A 134 -6.03 -8.65 21.03
CA GLY A 134 -5.01 -9.67 21.23
C GLY A 134 -4.12 -9.48 22.44
N ARG A 135 -3.11 -10.35 22.56
CA ARG A 135 -2.17 -10.35 23.71
C ARG A 135 -1.37 -9.07 23.85
N SER A 136 -1.02 -8.42 22.77
CA SER A 136 -0.26 -7.15 22.75
C SER A 136 -1.15 -5.92 22.98
N GLY A 137 -2.45 -6.08 23.19
CA GLY A 137 -3.38 -5.00 23.53
C GLY A 137 -3.46 -3.90 22.45
N HIS A 138 -3.57 -2.66 22.90
CA HIS A 138 -3.60 -1.48 22.06
C HIS A 138 -2.18 -0.99 21.77
N TRP A 139 -1.89 -0.73 20.50
CA TRP A 139 -0.68 -0.07 20.04
C TRP A 139 -1.04 1.04 19.06
N ARG A 140 -0.37 2.18 19.18
CA ARG A 140 -0.51 3.32 18.30
C ARG A 140 0.87 3.88 17.97
N ARG A 141 1.08 4.24 16.70
CA ARG A 141 2.30 4.91 16.25
C ARG A 141 2.37 6.32 16.86
N GLU A 142 3.50 6.68 17.41
CA GLU A 142 3.75 8.04 17.89
C GLU A 142 4.14 8.95 16.72
N THR A 143 3.74 10.23 16.79
CA THR A 143 4.00 11.20 15.70
C THR A 143 5.52 11.45 15.53
N ALA A 144 6.32 11.24 16.58
CA ALA A 144 7.78 11.33 16.54
C ALA A 144 8.43 10.25 15.64
N ASP A 145 7.79 9.07 15.49
CA ASP A 145 8.27 8.00 14.62
C ASP A 145 8.17 8.37 13.13
N VAL A 146 7.27 9.29 12.77
CA VAL A 146 7.08 9.77 11.40
C VAL A 146 8.15 10.81 11.03
N LEU A 147 8.58 11.64 11.98
CA LEU A 147 9.60 12.68 11.75
C LEU A 147 11.00 12.09 11.63
N ASN A 148 11.28 10.94 12.27
CA ASN A 148 12.56 10.25 12.19
C ASN A 148 12.73 9.37 10.96
N SER A 149 11.66 9.00 10.26
CA SER A 149 11.73 8.27 8.99
C SER A 149 12.06 9.16 7.78
N GLY A 150 11.99 10.49 7.94
CA GLY A 150 12.20 11.48 6.89
C GLY A 150 13.63 11.98 6.69
N THR A 151 14.63 11.50 7.48
CA THR A 151 16.02 11.92 7.38
C THR A 151 16.98 10.74 7.14
N THR A 152 16.63 9.83 6.27
CA THR A 152 17.65 9.04 5.60
C THR A 152 17.80 9.65 4.21
N GLU A 153 18.87 10.43 4.03
CA GLU A 153 19.34 10.83 2.72
C GLU A 153 19.37 9.59 1.83
N VAL A 154 18.45 9.49 0.88
CA VAL A 154 18.60 8.59 -0.25
C VAL A 154 19.64 9.23 -1.17
N SER A 155 20.87 9.33 -0.65
CA SER A 155 22.07 9.57 -1.45
C SER A 155 22.62 8.21 -1.84
N ARG A 156 22.06 7.61 -2.86
CA ARG A 156 22.76 6.80 -3.85
C ARG A 156 21.77 6.31 -4.91
N ALA A 157 21.57 7.12 -5.94
CA ALA A 157 21.20 6.56 -7.23
C ALA A 157 22.29 5.54 -7.59
N LEU A 158 21.96 4.25 -7.59
CA LEU A 158 22.79 3.23 -8.22
C LEU A 158 22.71 3.51 -9.73
N PRO A 159 23.83 3.65 -10.43
CA PRO A 159 23.80 3.76 -11.89
C PRO A 159 23.32 2.42 -12.47
N ILE A 160 22.11 2.43 -13.02
CA ILE A 160 21.52 1.26 -13.70
C ILE A 160 22.08 1.11 -15.13
N GLU A 161 23.03 1.95 -15.54
CA GLU A 161 23.47 2.01 -16.94
C GLU A 161 24.68 1.15 -17.31
N GLU A 162 25.39 0.50 -16.39
CA GLU A 162 26.63 -0.24 -16.75
C GLU A 162 26.52 -1.77 -16.81
N GLU A 163 25.40 -2.39 -16.49
CA GLU A 163 25.31 -3.86 -16.44
C GLU A 163 24.58 -4.52 -17.62
N ILE A 164 23.99 -3.75 -18.54
CA ILE A 164 23.25 -4.30 -19.68
C ILE A 164 24.14 -4.51 -20.92
N ASP A 165 25.22 -3.75 -21.09
CA ASP A 165 26.12 -3.90 -22.24
C ASP A 165 27.04 -5.14 -22.19
N GLY A 166 27.17 -5.76 -21.02
CA GLY A 166 27.95 -7.00 -20.86
C GLY A 166 27.21 -8.29 -21.23
N LEU A 167 25.90 -8.27 -21.38
CA LEU A 167 25.06 -9.44 -21.61
C LEU A 167 24.63 -9.65 -23.08
N ILE A 168 24.86 -8.68 -23.96
CA ILE A 168 24.47 -8.75 -25.39
C ILE A 168 25.67 -8.98 -26.34
N GLY A 169 26.89 -8.99 -25.81
CA GLY A 169 28.13 -9.13 -26.58
C GLY A 169 28.72 -10.53 -26.62
N GLY A 170 27.98 -11.56 -26.96
CA GLY A 170 28.55 -12.90 -27.06
C GLY A 170 27.64 -13.94 -27.70
N ASN A 171 27.50 -13.91 -29.00
CA ASN A 171 27.54 -15.04 -29.92
C ASN A 171 26.88 -14.72 -31.27
N SER A 172 27.68 -14.13 -32.15
CA SER A 172 27.38 -14.14 -33.59
C SER A 172 28.55 -14.76 -34.33
N SER A 173 28.71 -16.08 -34.24
CA SER A 173 29.50 -16.85 -35.18
C SER A 173 29.23 -18.33 -34.97
N ALA A 174 28.21 -18.90 -35.60
CA ALA A 174 28.09 -20.31 -35.99
C ALA A 174 26.75 -20.58 -36.66
N PHE A 175 26.59 -20.17 -37.92
CA PHE A 175 25.65 -20.81 -38.86
C PHE A 175 26.03 -20.37 -40.29
N GLU A 176 27.16 -20.92 -40.77
CA GLU A 176 27.42 -21.13 -42.18
C GLU A 176 28.16 -22.47 -42.31
N ALA A 177 27.43 -23.49 -42.69
CA ALA A 177 27.80 -24.65 -43.49
C ALA A 177 26.58 -25.56 -43.67
#